data_bf992148dab52e6370d75ac6a91fc34c
#
_entry.id   bf992148dab52e6370d75ac6a91fc34c
#
_cell.length_a   1.000
_cell.length_b   1.000
_cell.length_c   1.000
_cell.angle_alpha   90.00
_cell.angle_beta   90.00
_cell.angle_gamma   90.00
#
_symmetry.space_group_name_H-M   'P 1'
#
loop_
_entity.id
_entity.type
_entity.pdbx_description
1 polymer ?
#
loop_
_entity_poly.entity_id
_entity_poly.type
_entity_poly.pdbx_seq_one_letter_code
_entity_poly.pdbx_strand_id
1 'polypeptide(L)'
;MNKQKNNAKSSDATSANVGYEAKLWQMADALRGSMDAAEYKHVVLGLIFLKYISDAFEERHAALLAEKQKGADPEDPDEYRAQSIFWVPPEARWAHLKAQAKQSTIGQLVDDAMVGIERDNPALKGVLPKDYARPVLDKTRLGQIIDLISNIKVGDEASRSKDVLGRVYEYFLSQFASAEGKKGGEFYTPRCVVKLLVEMLEPYRGRVYDPCCGSSGMFVQSVEFIRAHAKGNGNGGKARADISIYGQESNYTTWRLAKMNLAIRGIDGQIAHGDTFHNDRHPDLKADFILANPPFNVSDWGGERLRDDKRWKYGVPPAGNANFAWVQHIVHHLVPAGVAGFVLANGSMSSN
;
A
#
# COMPACT_ATOMS: atom_id res chain seq x y z
N MET A 1 -34.73 -33.12 -16.08
CA MET A 1 -35.07 -32.30 -14.91
C MET A 1 -33.96 -32.43 -13.89
N ASN A 2 -33.56 -31.33 -13.27
CA ASN A 2 -32.48 -31.09 -12.28
C ASN A 2 -31.10 -30.72 -12.84
N LYS A 3 -31.01 -29.45 -13.24
CA LYS A 3 -29.77 -28.65 -13.17
C LYS A 3 -30.16 -27.21 -12.92
N GLN A 4 -30.44 -26.88 -11.67
CA GLN A 4 -30.54 -25.49 -11.15
C GLN A 4 -30.55 -25.56 -9.62
N LYS A 5 -29.38 -25.46 -8.99
CA LYS A 5 -29.18 -25.01 -7.60
C LYS A 5 -27.70 -25.13 -7.26
N ASN A 6 -26.87 -24.18 -7.64
CA ASN A 6 -25.54 -23.96 -7.03
C ASN A 6 -24.91 -22.59 -7.37
N ASN A 7 -25.72 -21.52 -7.61
CA ASN A 7 -25.17 -20.20 -7.88
C ASN A 7 -25.59 -19.10 -6.88
N ALA A 8 -26.16 -19.44 -5.71
CA ALA A 8 -26.65 -18.43 -4.77
C ALA A 8 -25.76 -18.19 -3.53
N LYS A 9 -24.63 -18.92 -3.37
CA LYS A 9 -23.81 -18.79 -2.13
C LYS A 9 -22.56 -17.90 -2.26
N SER A 10 -22.18 -17.41 -3.45
CA SER A 10 -21.00 -16.53 -3.57
C SER A 10 -21.32 -15.04 -3.54
N SER A 11 -22.57 -14.61 -3.76
CA SER A 11 -22.97 -13.20 -3.75
C SER A 11 -23.25 -12.65 -2.34
N ASP A 12 -23.72 -13.48 -1.42
CA ASP A 12 -24.07 -13.03 -0.06
C ASP A 12 -22.85 -12.77 0.82
N ALA A 13 -21.75 -13.49 0.61
CA ALA A 13 -20.50 -13.27 1.35
C ALA A 13 -19.81 -11.94 0.96
N THR A 14 -19.98 -11.48 -0.29
CA THR A 14 -19.38 -10.23 -0.78
C THR A 14 -20.16 -9.00 -0.31
N SER A 15 -21.48 -9.05 -0.25
CA SER A 15 -22.33 -7.92 0.19
C SER A 15 -22.27 -7.69 1.71
N ALA A 16 -22.19 -8.75 2.50
CA ALA A 16 -22.07 -8.66 3.95
C ALA A 16 -20.71 -8.06 4.39
N ASN A 17 -19.63 -8.34 3.63
CA ASN A 17 -18.31 -7.81 3.93
C ASN A 17 -18.18 -6.32 3.59
N VAL A 18 -18.76 -5.84 2.48
CA VAL A 18 -18.74 -4.42 2.08
C VAL A 18 -19.47 -3.54 3.13
N GLY A 19 -20.48 -4.09 3.82
CA GLY A 19 -21.18 -3.39 4.91
C GLY A 19 -20.34 -3.18 6.16
N TYR A 20 -19.36 -4.06 6.41
CA TYR A 20 -18.48 -3.97 7.57
C TYR A 20 -17.42 -2.88 7.43
N GLU A 21 -16.70 -2.83 6.31
CA GLU A 21 -15.69 -1.80 6.05
C GLU A 21 -16.31 -0.40 6.03
N ALA A 22 -17.50 -0.25 5.43
CA ALA A 22 -18.24 1.02 5.41
C ALA A 22 -18.65 1.49 6.81
N LYS A 23 -19.13 0.58 7.65
CA LYS A 23 -19.49 0.89 9.04
C LYS A 23 -18.27 1.29 9.86
N LEU A 24 -17.16 0.57 9.68
CA LEU A 24 -15.89 0.86 10.34
C LEU A 24 -15.38 2.26 9.94
N TRP A 25 -15.46 2.59 8.66
CA TRP A 25 -15.11 3.92 8.16
C TRP A 25 -15.96 5.01 8.79
N GLN A 26 -17.29 4.85 8.81
CA GLN A 26 -18.20 5.83 9.44
C GLN A 26 -17.84 6.10 10.89
N MET A 27 -17.54 5.05 11.67
CA MET A 27 -17.12 5.18 13.06
C MET A 27 -15.77 5.88 13.18
N ALA A 28 -14.80 5.55 12.33
CA ALA A 28 -13.50 6.21 12.31
C ALA A 28 -13.62 7.69 11.90
N ASP A 29 -14.38 8.00 10.85
CA ASP A 29 -14.57 9.38 10.38
C ASP A 29 -15.28 10.26 11.44
N ALA A 30 -16.20 9.69 12.21
CA ALA A 30 -16.83 10.39 13.34
C ALA A 30 -15.82 10.77 14.43
N LEU A 31 -14.73 10.04 14.58
CA LEU A 31 -13.64 10.34 15.52
C LEU A 31 -12.62 11.35 15.01
N ARG A 32 -12.68 11.71 13.74
CA ARG A 32 -11.77 12.69 13.13
C ARG A 32 -11.86 14.08 13.77
N GLY A 33 -13.06 14.50 14.15
CA GLY A 33 -13.30 15.84 14.69
C GLY A 33 -12.98 16.95 13.70
N SER A 34 -12.21 17.95 14.14
CA SER A 34 -11.77 19.09 13.33
C SER A 34 -10.47 18.83 12.55
N MET A 35 -9.91 17.62 12.63
CA MET A 35 -8.65 17.29 11.95
C MET A 35 -8.84 17.23 10.42
N ASP A 36 -7.88 17.76 9.66
CA ASP A 36 -7.87 17.65 8.21
C ASP A 36 -7.80 16.17 7.76
N ALA A 37 -8.48 15.85 6.66
CA ALA A 37 -8.55 14.47 6.16
C ALA A 37 -7.17 13.89 5.80
N ALA A 38 -6.27 14.72 5.24
CA ALA A 38 -4.94 14.28 4.87
C ALA A 38 -4.07 13.95 6.09
N GLU A 39 -4.20 14.71 7.19
CA GLU A 39 -3.51 14.42 8.44
C GLU A 39 -4.09 13.18 9.13
N TYR A 40 -5.41 13.11 9.22
CA TYR A 40 -6.13 12.01 9.87
C TYR A 40 -5.87 10.67 9.19
N LYS A 41 -5.72 10.65 7.87
CA LYS A 41 -5.33 9.50 7.06
C LYS A 41 -4.12 8.78 7.63
N HIS A 42 -3.06 9.50 7.96
CA HIS A 42 -1.82 8.91 8.47
C HIS A 42 -1.99 8.31 9.87
N VAL A 43 -2.81 8.95 10.71
CA VAL A 43 -3.13 8.43 12.05
C VAL A 43 -3.83 7.08 11.95
N VAL A 44 -4.90 7.00 11.18
CA VAL A 44 -5.73 5.79 11.10
C VAL A 44 -5.03 4.67 10.36
N LEU A 45 -4.44 4.95 9.19
CA LEU A 45 -3.75 3.93 8.40
C LEU A 45 -2.50 3.40 9.10
N GLY A 46 -1.79 4.24 9.86
CA GLY A 46 -0.67 3.79 10.68
C GLY A 46 -1.10 2.86 11.81
N LEU A 47 -2.22 3.13 12.48
CA LEU A 47 -2.76 2.23 13.52
C LEU A 47 -3.28 0.91 12.93
N ILE A 48 -3.95 0.94 11.78
CA ILE A 48 -4.38 -0.29 11.09
C ILE A 48 -3.15 -1.14 10.70
N PHE A 49 -2.10 -0.49 10.22
CA PHE A 49 -0.85 -1.17 9.90
C PHE A 49 -0.20 -1.80 11.14
N LEU A 50 -0.11 -1.04 12.24
CA LEU A 50 0.43 -1.54 13.51
C LEU A 50 -0.35 -2.74 14.04
N LYS A 51 -1.69 -2.67 13.97
CA LYS A 51 -2.56 -3.81 14.31
C LYS A 51 -2.25 -5.03 13.45
N TYR A 52 -2.13 -4.82 12.13
CA TYR A 52 -1.82 -5.90 11.18
C TYR A 52 -0.51 -6.62 11.51
N ILE A 53 0.59 -5.88 11.70
CA ILE A 53 1.88 -6.49 11.99
C ILE A 53 1.91 -7.16 13.35
N SER A 54 1.21 -6.57 14.35
CA SER A 54 1.09 -7.16 15.68
C SER A 54 0.30 -8.47 15.65
N ASP A 55 -0.80 -8.55 14.92
CA ASP A 55 -1.58 -9.78 14.79
C ASP A 55 -0.81 -10.88 14.06
N ALA A 56 -0.08 -10.53 13.00
CA ALA A 56 0.77 -11.48 12.29
C ALA A 56 1.91 -12.02 13.18
N PHE A 57 2.47 -11.14 14.02
CA PHE A 57 3.47 -11.51 15.02
C PHE A 57 2.88 -12.46 16.08
N GLU A 58 1.76 -12.09 16.69
CA GLU A 58 1.11 -12.88 17.76
C GLU A 58 0.74 -14.30 17.27
N GLU A 59 0.25 -14.42 16.03
CA GLU A 59 -0.04 -15.73 15.42
C GLU A 59 1.21 -16.61 15.33
N ARG A 60 2.31 -16.05 14.82
CA ARG A 60 3.58 -16.79 14.73
C ARG A 60 4.15 -17.08 16.11
N HIS A 61 4.09 -16.14 17.04
CA HIS A 61 4.53 -16.30 18.42
C HIS A 61 3.81 -17.45 19.12
N ALA A 62 2.49 -17.55 18.97
CA ALA A 62 1.70 -18.66 19.51
C ALA A 62 2.11 -20.01 18.91
N ALA A 63 2.38 -20.06 17.60
CA ALA A 63 2.88 -21.27 16.93
C ALA A 63 4.26 -21.70 17.46
N LEU A 64 5.19 -20.76 17.63
CA LEU A 64 6.52 -21.03 18.17
C LEU A 64 6.46 -21.50 19.64
N LEU A 65 5.55 -20.92 20.45
CA LEU A 65 5.31 -21.39 21.82
C LEU A 65 4.87 -22.86 21.84
N ALA A 66 4.01 -23.28 20.92
CA ALA A 66 3.58 -24.69 20.82
C ALA A 66 4.71 -25.62 20.36
N GLU A 67 5.73 -25.08 19.65
CA GLU A 67 6.89 -25.83 19.15
C GLU A 67 8.14 -25.68 20.04
N LYS A 68 8.05 -24.98 21.17
CA LYS A 68 9.18 -24.72 22.07
C LYS A 68 9.92 -25.99 22.52
N GLN A 69 9.17 -27.07 22.76
CA GLN A 69 9.77 -28.37 23.14
C GLN A 69 10.59 -29.01 21.99
N LYS A 70 10.42 -28.55 20.74
CA LYS A 70 11.16 -28.98 19.56
C LYS A 70 12.35 -28.09 19.24
N GLY A 71 12.65 -27.11 20.10
CA GLY A 71 13.80 -26.22 19.97
C GLY A 71 13.47 -24.87 19.32
N ALA A 72 12.19 -24.53 19.05
CA ALA A 72 11.81 -23.21 18.59
C ALA A 72 11.98 -22.15 19.69
N ASP A 73 12.46 -20.96 19.32
CA ASP A 73 12.59 -19.83 20.24
C ASP A 73 11.61 -18.71 19.85
N PRO A 74 10.52 -18.50 20.62
CA PRO A 74 9.54 -17.46 20.35
C PRO A 74 10.09 -16.03 20.47
N GLU A 75 11.23 -15.83 21.11
CA GLU A 75 11.85 -14.50 21.29
C GLU A 75 13.04 -14.27 20.34
N ASP A 76 13.32 -15.20 19.40
CA ASP A 76 14.31 -15.03 18.35
C ASP A 76 13.69 -14.30 17.14
N PRO A 77 14.12 -13.05 16.80
CA PRO A 77 13.63 -12.32 15.63
C PRO A 77 13.80 -13.04 14.29
N ASP A 78 14.79 -13.92 14.16
CA ASP A 78 15.07 -14.61 12.91
C ASP A 78 14.00 -15.66 12.57
N GLU A 79 13.31 -16.23 13.56
CA GLU A 79 12.16 -17.11 13.41
C GLU A 79 10.98 -16.42 12.69
N TYR A 80 10.87 -15.10 12.84
CA TYR A 80 9.83 -14.27 12.18
C TYR A 80 10.28 -13.82 10.81
N ARG A 81 11.52 -13.36 10.68
CA ARG A 81 12.11 -12.89 9.40
C ARG A 81 12.11 -13.99 8.35
N ALA A 82 12.41 -15.24 8.74
CA ALA A 82 12.38 -16.40 7.85
C ALA A 82 11.01 -16.61 7.18
N GLN A 83 9.94 -16.11 7.80
CA GLN A 83 8.57 -16.18 7.26
C GLN A 83 8.04 -14.83 6.75
N SER A 84 8.92 -13.85 6.57
CA SER A 84 8.55 -12.49 6.17
C SER A 84 7.52 -11.84 7.12
N ILE A 85 7.63 -12.12 8.42
CA ILE A 85 6.86 -11.51 9.49
C ILE A 85 7.76 -10.48 10.19
N PHE A 86 7.22 -9.29 10.45
CA PHE A 86 7.94 -8.26 11.18
C PHE A 86 8.03 -8.63 12.66
N TRP A 87 9.21 -8.42 13.25
CA TRP A 87 9.40 -8.50 14.69
C TRP A 87 8.68 -7.35 15.38
N VAL A 88 7.92 -7.66 16.44
CA VAL A 88 7.21 -6.66 17.24
C VAL A 88 7.71 -6.77 18.69
N PRO A 89 8.51 -5.79 19.17
CA PRO A 89 9.01 -5.80 20.54
C PRO A 89 7.85 -5.69 21.55
N PRO A 90 7.99 -6.22 22.77
CA PRO A 90 6.91 -6.33 23.75
C PRO A 90 6.12 -5.04 23.99
N GLU A 91 6.81 -3.90 24.07
CA GLU A 91 6.23 -2.58 24.27
C GLU A 91 5.41 -2.06 23.08
N ALA A 92 5.63 -2.63 21.88
CA ALA A 92 4.92 -2.27 20.66
C ALA A 92 3.77 -3.23 20.28
N ARG A 93 3.60 -4.33 21.04
CA ARG A 93 2.52 -5.30 20.78
C ARG A 93 1.16 -4.64 20.98
N TRP A 94 0.22 -4.95 20.10
CA TRP A 94 -1.11 -4.31 20.12
C TRP A 94 -1.84 -4.46 21.45
N ALA A 95 -1.72 -5.61 22.11
CA ALA A 95 -2.30 -5.87 23.43
C ALA A 95 -1.82 -4.86 24.47
N HIS A 96 -0.53 -4.50 24.46
CA HIS A 96 0.05 -3.50 25.36
C HIS A 96 -0.55 -2.11 25.10
N LEU A 97 -0.58 -1.66 23.84
CA LEU A 97 -1.14 -0.35 23.47
C LEU A 97 -2.65 -0.26 23.78
N LYS A 98 -3.41 -1.33 23.51
CA LYS A 98 -4.83 -1.41 23.84
C LYS A 98 -5.08 -1.26 25.34
N ALA A 99 -4.28 -1.92 26.18
CA ALA A 99 -4.40 -1.80 27.65
C ALA A 99 -4.17 -0.36 28.13
N GLN A 100 -3.37 0.42 27.41
CA GLN A 100 -3.02 1.82 27.72
C GLN A 100 -3.86 2.86 26.95
N ALA A 101 -4.83 2.43 26.15
CA ALA A 101 -5.56 3.30 25.20
C ALA A 101 -6.27 4.51 25.86
N LYS A 102 -6.62 4.41 27.14
CA LYS A 102 -7.30 5.48 27.90
C LYS A 102 -6.37 6.45 28.60
N GLN A 103 -5.06 6.24 28.51
CA GLN A 103 -4.09 7.12 29.19
C GLN A 103 -3.78 8.35 28.32
N SER A 104 -3.50 9.47 29.00
CA SER A 104 -3.08 10.72 28.33
C SER A 104 -1.77 10.58 27.56
N THR A 105 -0.93 9.61 27.92
CA THR A 105 0.36 9.28 27.30
C THR A 105 0.24 8.37 26.09
N ILE A 106 -0.96 7.93 25.70
CA ILE A 106 -1.15 6.97 24.60
C ILE A 106 -0.48 7.40 23.29
N GLY A 107 -0.47 8.69 22.99
CA GLY A 107 0.22 9.20 21.79
C GLY A 107 1.71 8.92 21.80
N GLN A 108 2.38 9.15 22.94
CA GLN A 108 3.80 8.86 23.10
C GLN A 108 4.07 7.35 23.02
N LEU A 109 3.22 6.53 23.64
CA LEU A 109 3.36 5.07 23.58
C LEU A 109 3.25 4.53 22.15
N VAL A 110 2.37 5.10 21.33
CA VAL A 110 2.28 4.73 19.91
C VAL A 110 3.52 5.17 19.14
N ASP A 111 4.02 6.39 19.36
CA ASP A 111 5.25 6.88 18.72
C ASP A 111 6.46 6.01 19.11
N ASP A 112 6.60 5.66 20.37
CA ASP A 112 7.68 4.78 20.88
C ASP A 112 7.57 3.37 20.27
N ALA A 113 6.35 2.84 20.14
CA ALA A 113 6.09 1.56 19.49
C ALA A 113 6.54 1.59 18.01
N MET A 114 6.20 2.65 17.27
CA MET A 114 6.61 2.80 15.87
C MET A 114 8.14 2.91 15.74
N VAL A 115 8.80 3.62 16.66
CA VAL A 115 10.28 3.70 16.72
C VAL A 115 10.89 2.32 16.99
N GLY A 116 10.38 1.58 17.97
CA GLY A 116 10.86 0.24 18.31
C GLY A 116 10.73 -0.73 17.14
N ILE A 117 9.60 -0.74 16.45
CA ILE A 117 9.38 -1.59 15.27
C ILE A 117 10.36 -1.23 14.15
N GLU A 118 10.58 0.05 13.84
CA GLU A 118 11.52 0.46 12.80
C GLU A 118 12.98 0.13 13.16
N ARG A 119 13.35 0.23 14.45
CA ARG A 119 14.68 -0.15 14.93
C ARG A 119 14.99 -1.62 14.63
N ASP A 120 14.02 -2.49 14.85
CA ASP A 120 14.19 -3.94 14.78
C ASP A 120 13.87 -4.51 13.37
N ASN A 121 13.29 -3.69 12.48
CA ASN A 121 12.93 -4.07 11.11
C ASN A 121 13.48 -3.07 10.08
N PRO A 122 14.70 -3.26 9.55
CA PRO A 122 15.33 -2.31 8.61
C PRO A 122 14.48 -1.97 7.37
N ALA A 123 13.65 -2.90 6.89
CA ALA A 123 12.77 -2.68 5.74
C ALA A 123 11.68 -1.62 6.00
N LEU A 124 11.36 -1.34 7.27
CA LEU A 124 10.39 -0.33 7.69
C LEU A 124 11.02 1.01 8.10
N LYS A 125 12.35 1.15 8.02
CA LYS A 125 13.05 2.36 8.44
C LYS A 125 12.53 3.61 7.74
N GLY A 126 12.06 4.59 8.52
CA GLY A 126 11.49 5.85 8.02
C GLY A 126 10.07 5.73 7.44
N VAL A 127 9.43 4.56 7.53
CA VAL A 127 8.11 4.29 6.94
C VAL A 127 6.97 4.62 7.89
N LEU A 128 7.10 4.31 9.18
CA LEU A 128 6.00 4.41 10.12
C LEU A 128 5.72 5.86 10.57
N PRO A 129 4.45 6.27 10.73
CA PRO A 129 4.11 7.59 11.27
C PRO A 129 4.48 7.69 12.75
N LYS A 130 4.98 8.87 13.18
CA LYS A 130 5.46 9.14 14.54
C LYS A 130 5.00 10.51 15.04
N ASP A 131 3.73 10.83 14.80
CA ASP A 131 3.13 12.12 15.15
C ASP A 131 1.92 11.98 16.07
N TYR A 132 1.82 10.87 16.82
CA TYR A 132 0.69 10.58 17.69
C TYR A 132 0.74 11.35 19.01
N ALA A 133 1.95 11.74 19.47
CA ALA A 133 2.13 12.55 20.68
C ALA A 133 1.76 14.02 20.49
N ARG A 134 1.65 14.51 19.25
CA ARG A 134 1.38 15.94 18.96
C ARG A 134 0.16 16.47 19.72
N PRO A 135 0.21 17.74 20.22
CA PRO A 135 -0.88 18.31 21.04
C PRO A 135 -2.22 18.43 20.33
N VAL A 136 -2.21 18.63 18.99
CA VAL A 136 -3.43 18.76 18.17
C VAL A 136 -4.24 17.47 18.11
N LEU A 137 -3.60 16.32 18.28
CA LEU A 137 -4.28 15.03 18.29
C LEU A 137 -4.88 14.76 19.68
N ASP A 138 -6.20 14.77 19.76
CA ASP A 138 -6.95 14.43 20.97
C ASP A 138 -6.68 12.97 21.40
N LYS A 139 -6.13 12.80 22.61
CA LYS A 139 -5.72 11.49 23.14
C LYS A 139 -6.90 10.59 23.47
N THR A 140 -8.05 11.18 23.84
CA THR A 140 -9.30 10.44 24.08
C THR A 140 -9.80 9.83 22.76
N ARG A 141 -9.81 10.61 21.68
CA ARG A 141 -10.19 10.12 20.34
C ARG A 141 -9.20 9.09 19.83
N LEU A 142 -7.91 9.30 20.05
CA LEU A 142 -6.88 8.30 19.69
C LEU A 142 -7.15 6.96 20.38
N GLY A 143 -7.46 6.97 21.69
CA GLY A 143 -7.84 5.78 22.42
C GLY A 143 -9.10 5.11 21.86
N GLN A 144 -10.11 5.89 21.48
CA GLN A 144 -11.33 5.37 20.85
C GLN A 144 -11.07 4.74 19.48
N ILE A 145 -10.13 5.28 18.69
CA ILE A 145 -9.71 4.68 17.42
C ILE A 145 -8.99 3.36 17.66
N ILE A 146 -8.11 3.28 18.67
CA ILE A 146 -7.45 2.03 19.07
C ILE A 146 -8.48 0.98 19.49
N ASP A 147 -9.47 1.34 20.29
CA ASP A 147 -10.57 0.45 20.69
C ASP A 147 -11.39 -0.02 19.47
N LEU A 148 -11.69 0.91 18.53
CA LEU A 148 -12.41 0.60 17.30
C LEU A 148 -11.66 -0.42 16.45
N ILE A 149 -10.36 -0.18 16.21
CA ILE A 149 -9.50 -1.08 15.44
C ILE A 149 -9.33 -2.43 16.15
N SER A 150 -9.27 -2.44 17.48
CA SER A 150 -9.20 -3.68 18.28
C SER A 150 -10.43 -4.58 18.13
N ASN A 151 -11.58 -4.00 17.77
CA ASN A 151 -12.82 -4.73 17.56
C ASN A 151 -12.99 -5.25 16.12
N ILE A 152 -12.03 -5.02 15.24
CA ILE A 152 -11.97 -5.67 13.94
C ILE A 152 -11.78 -7.16 14.21
N LYS A 153 -12.91 -7.88 14.27
CA LYS A 153 -12.90 -9.32 14.43
C LYS A 153 -12.37 -9.95 13.16
N VAL A 154 -11.22 -10.46 13.30
CA VAL A 154 -10.59 -11.35 12.36
C VAL A 154 -11.20 -12.74 12.63
N GLY A 155 -11.89 -13.30 11.63
CA GLY A 155 -12.54 -14.62 11.80
C GLY A 155 -11.53 -15.71 12.15
N ASP A 156 -12.03 -16.83 12.69
CA ASP A 156 -11.28 -17.93 13.34
C ASP A 156 -10.21 -18.66 12.50
N GLU A 157 -9.82 -18.15 11.34
CA GLU A 157 -8.73 -18.68 10.54
C GLU A 157 -7.73 -17.57 10.19
N ALA A 158 -6.48 -17.78 10.52
CA ALA A 158 -5.36 -16.85 10.41
C ALA A 158 -5.15 -16.25 8.99
N SER A 159 -5.48 -16.98 7.93
CA SER A 159 -5.43 -16.46 6.57
C SER A 159 -6.53 -15.43 6.26
N ARG A 160 -7.65 -15.48 6.95
CA ARG A 160 -8.73 -14.49 6.80
C ARG A 160 -8.42 -13.16 7.48
N SER A 161 -7.56 -13.16 8.51
CA SER A 161 -7.20 -11.95 9.24
C SER A 161 -6.42 -10.96 8.37
N LYS A 162 -5.38 -11.45 7.72
CA LYS A 162 -4.53 -10.66 6.84
C LYS A 162 -5.32 -10.08 5.67
N ASP A 163 -6.22 -10.87 5.08
CA ASP A 163 -7.08 -10.44 3.99
C ASP A 163 -8.10 -9.36 4.43
N VAL A 164 -8.67 -9.47 5.63
CA VAL A 164 -9.62 -8.48 6.17
C VAL A 164 -8.93 -7.14 6.40
N LEU A 165 -7.81 -7.12 7.12
CA LEU A 165 -7.07 -5.88 7.38
C LEU A 165 -6.52 -5.24 6.11
N GLY A 166 -6.06 -6.05 5.14
CA GLY A 166 -5.66 -5.55 3.81
C GLY A 166 -6.82 -4.88 3.06
N ARG A 167 -8.03 -5.47 3.11
CA ARG A 167 -9.24 -4.85 2.52
C ARG A 167 -9.66 -3.58 3.26
N VAL A 168 -9.64 -3.59 4.59
CA VAL A 168 -9.93 -2.40 5.40
C VAL A 168 -8.96 -1.28 5.06
N TYR A 169 -7.66 -1.58 4.96
CA TYR A 169 -6.63 -0.61 4.58
C TYR A 169 -6.92 0.01 3.21
N GLU A 170 -7.21 -0.81 2.19
CA GLU A 170 -7.53 -0.34 0.84
C GLU A 170 -8.85 0.46 0.80
N TYR A 171 -9.87 0.01 1.52
CA TYR A 171 -11.13 0.73 1.64
C TYR A 171 -10.92 2.11 2.25
N PHE A 172 -10.16 2.21 3.34
CA PHE A 172 -9.84 3.48 3.98
C PHE A 172 -9.03 4.39 3.06
N LEU A 173 -8.04 3.86 2.31
CA LEU A 173 -7.33 4.63 1.29
C LEU A 173 -8.29 5.25 0.27
N SER A 174 -9.25 4.49 -0.23
CA SER A 174 -10.23 4.97 -1.22
C SER A 174 -11.16 6.04 -0.65
N GLN A 175 -11.56 5.91 0.62
CA GLN A 175 -12.42 6.89 1.30
C GLN A 175 -11.67 8.19 1.57
N PHE A 176 -10.41 8.12 2.01
CA PHE A 176 -9.56 9.31 2.16
C PHE A 176 -9.31 10.00 0.82
N ALA A 177 -9.08 9.26 -0.26
CA ALA A 177 -8.97 9.83 -1.60
C ALA A 177 -10.22 10.58 -2.02
N SER A 178 -11.40 10.02 -1.73
CA SER A 178 -12.68 10.68 -1.99
C SER A 178 -12.86 11.95 -1.15
N ALA A 179 -12.45 11.93 0.12
CA ALA A 179 -12.55 13.08 1.02
C ALA A 179 -11.58 14.21 0.66
N GLU A 180 -10.41 13.91 0.11
CA GLU A 180 -9.43 14.89 -0.39
C GLU A 180 -9.76 15.44 -1.78
N GLY A 181 -10.76 14.89 -2.46
CA GLY A 181 -11.24 15.34 -3.76
C GLY A 181 -10.16 15.27 -4.84
N LYS A 182 -9.84 16.40 -5.52
CA LYS A 182 -8.84 16.42 -6.59
C LYS A 182 -7.45 15.93 -6.15
N LYS A 183 -7.04 16.24 -4.91
CA LYS A 183 -5.76 15.80 -4.34
C LYS A 183 -5.74 14.30 -4.06
N GLY A 184 -6.89 13.67 -3.83
CA GLY A 184 -6.98 12.24 -3.61
C GLY A 184 -6.50 11.41 -4.81
N GLY A 185 -6.70 11.90 -6.03
CA GLY A 185 -6.22 11.28 -7.26
C GLY A 185 -4.69 11.22 -7.39
N GLU A 186 -3.96 12.05 -6.63
CA GLU A 186 -2.50 12.06 -6.65
C GLU A 186 -1.86 10.85 -5.94
N PHE A 187 -2.60 10.16 -5.08
CA PHE A 187 -2.07 9.02 -4.35
C PHE A 187 -2.88 7.72 -4.50
N TYR A 188 -4.08 7.79 -5.07
CA TYR A 188 -4.95 6.64 -5.22
C TYR A 188 -5.57 6.57 -6.62
N THR A 189 -5.33 5.47 -7.32
CA THR A 189 -5.97 5.17 -8.61
C THR A 189 -7.14 4.21 -8.36
N PRO A 190 -8.35 4.50 -8.85
CA PRO A 190 -9.51 3.63 -8.68
C PRO A 190 -9.25 2.20 -9.17
N ARG A 191 -9.63 1.22 -8.36
CA ARG A 191 -9.37 -0.20 -8.62
C ARG A 191 -9.80 -0.68 -10.01
N CYS A 192 -10.92 -0.15 -10.53
CA CYS A 192 -11.41 -0.51 -11.87
C CYS A 192 -10.44 -0.09 -12.98
N VAL A 193 -9.79 1.07 -12.85
CA VAL A 193 -8.78 1.57 -13.81
C VAL A 193 -7.51 0.72 -13.71
N VAL A 194 -7.04 0.47 -12.49
CA VAL A 194 -5.85 -0.37 -12.26
C VAL A 194 -6.07 -1.78 -12.80
N LYS A 195 -7.23 -2.37 -12.50
CA LYS A 195 -7.57 -3.71 -12.99
C LYS A 195 -7.59 -3.76 -14.51
N LEU A 196 -8.16 -2.75 -15.18
CA LEU A 196 -8.16 -2.67 -16.63
C LEU A 196 -6.74 -2.68 -17.20
N LEU A 197 -5.85 -1.83 -16.68
CA LEU A 197 -4.45 -1.77 -17.12
C LEU A 197 -3.73 -3.10 -16.92
N VAL A 198 -3.88 -3.73 -15.75
CA VAL A 198 -3.24 -5.01 -15.42
C VAL A 198 -3.76 -6.14 -16.33
N GLU A 199 -5.07 -6.22 -16.58
CA GLU A 199 -5.67 -7.21 -17.48
C GLU A 199 -5.25 -7.01 -18.95
N MET A 200 -4.95 -5.76 -19.36
CA MET A 200 -4.45 -5.45 -20.70
C MET A 200 -2.97 -5.80 -20.87
N LEU A 201 -2.17 -5.64 -19.84
CA LEU A 201 -0.71 -5.84 -19.91
C LEU A 201 -0.28 -7.25 -19.50
N GLU A 202 -1.06 -7.93 -18.70
CA GLU A 202 -0.79 -9.30 -18.22
C GLU A 202 0.65 -9.49 -17.66
N PRO A 203 1.06 -8.76 -16.62
CA PRO A 203 2.44 -8.76 -16.12
C PRO A 203 2.75 -10.03 -15.31
N TYR A 204 2.87 -11.18 -15.96
CA TYR A 204 3.08 -12.46 -15.29
C TYR A 204 4.49 -12.65 -14.72
N ARG A 205 5.51 -12.01 -15.31
CA ARG A 205 6.92 -12.15 -14.92
C ARG A 205 7.76 -10.96 -15.40
N GLY A 206 8.91 -10.76 -14.76
CA GLY A 206 9.85 -9.72 -15.16
C GLY A 206 9.75 -8.47 -14.29
N ARG A 207 10.28 -7.36 -14.76
CA ARG A 207 10.35 -6.09 -14.02
C ARG A 207 9.13 -5.23 -14.30
N VAL A 208 8.41 -4.89 -13.24
CA VAL A 208 7.24 -4.00 -13.26
C VAL A 208 7.62 -2.68 -12.62
N TYR A 209 7.44 -1.57 -13.33
CA TYR A 209 7.82 -0.23 -12.88
C TYR A 209 6.64 0.72 -12.88
N ASP A 210 6.57 1.58 -11.88
CA ASP A 210 5.66 2.73 -11.80
C ASP A 210 6.45 3.96 -11.33
N PRO A 211 6.70 4.96 -12.22
CA PRO A 211 7.50 6.15 -11.91
C PRO A 211 6.77 7.16 -11.01
N CYS A 212 5.50 6.97 -10.72
CA CYS A 212 4.65 7.84 -9.90
C CYS A 212 3.63 7.01 -9.10
N CYS A 213 4.15 6.05 -8.33
CA CYS A 213 3.40 4.88 -7.85
C CYS A 213 2.30 5.18 -6.82
N GLY A 214 2.19 6.41 -6.33
CA GLY A 214 1.18 6.77 -5.36
C GLY A 214 1.21 5.84 -4.15
N SER A 215 0.08 5.28 -3.77
CA SER A 215 -0.05 4.28 -2.72
C SER A 215 0.29 2.84 -3.15
N SER A 216 0.90 2.64 -4.30
CA SER A 216 1.29 1.34 -4.88
C SER A 216 0.12 0.44 -5.32
N GLY A 217 -1.02 1.02 -5.66
CA GLY A 217 -2.20 0.27 -6.10
C GLY A 217 -1.97 -0.58 -7.35
N MET A 218 -1.16 -0.07 -8.31
CA MET A 218 -0.78 -0.81 -9.53
C MET A 218 -0.06 -2.12 -9.21
N PHE A 219 0.90 -2.10 -8.29
CA PHE A 219 1.66 -3.28 -7.90
C PHE A 219 0.82 -4.30 -7.15
N VAL A 220 -0.06 -3.83 -6.25
CA VAL A 220 -0.99 -4.70 -5.52
C VAL A 220 -1.86 -5.49 -6.49
N GLN A 221 -2.48 -4.82 -7.46
CA GLN A 221 -3.35 -5.46 -8.43
C GLN A 221 -2.57 -6.39 -9.39
N SER A 222 -1.34 -6.05 -9.76
CA SER A 222 -0.47 -6.91 -10.57
C SER A 222 -0.19 -8.23 -9.85
N VAL A 223 0.14 -8.20 -8.56
CA VAL A 223 0.37 -9.40 -7.76
C VAL A 223 -0.92 -10.21 -7.55
N GLU A 224 -2.06 -9.53 -7.32
CA GLU A 224 -3.37 -10.20 -7.21
C GLU A 224 -3.76 -10.89 -8.52
N PHE A 225 -3.52 -10.25 -9.66
CA PHE A 225 -3.72 -10.83 -10.99
C PHE A 225 -2.94 -12.13 -11.17
N ILE A 226 -1.63 -12.12 -10.89
CA ILE A 226 -0.77 -13.30 -11.00
C ILE A 226 -1.27 -14.42 -10.07
N ARG A 227 -1.61 -14.10 -8.82
CA ARG A 227 -2.14 -15.07 -7.85
C ARG A 227 -3.47 -15.71 -8.30
N ALA A 228 -4.33 -14.91 -8.93
CA ALA A 228 -5.62 -15.39 -9.45
C ALA A 228 -5.45 -16.36 -10.62
N HIS A 229 -4.54 -16.06 -11.56
CA HIS A 229 -4.31 -16.90 -12.75
C HIS A 229 -3.44 -18.14 -12.45
N ALA A 230 -2.57 -18.09 -11.45
CA ALA A 230 -1.75 -19.22 -11.03
C ALA A 230 -2.59 -20.39 -10.47
N LYS A 231 -3.76 -20.14 -9.90
CA LYS A 231 -4.67 -21.16 -9.38
C LYS A 231 -5.32 -22.01 -10.50
N GLY A 232 -5.34 -21.52 -11.74
CA GLY A 232 -5.92 -22.22 -12.90
C GLY A 232 -5.03 -23.34 -13.47
N ASN A 233 -3.74 -23.37 -13.18
CA ASN A 233 -2.77 -24.28 -13.81
C ASN A 233 -2.47 -25.58 -13.04
N GLY A 234 -3.34 -26.02 -12.15
CA GLY A 234 -3.32 -27.40 -11.59
C GLY A 234 -2.15 -27.79 -10.68
N ASN A 235 -1.12 -26.97 -10.54
CA ASN A 235 -0.04 -27.15 -9.59
C ASN A 235 -0.38 -26.43 -8.28
N GLY A 236 -0.82 -27.17 -7.27
CA GLY A 236 -1.22 -26.68 -5.94
C GLY A 236 -0.12 -26.02 -5.09
N GLY A 237 0.94 -25.50 -5.72
CA GLY A 237 1.95 -24.66 -5.10
C GLY A 237 1.51 -23.19 -5.10
N LYS A 238 1.73 -22.48 -4.00
CA LYS A 238 1.65 -21.01 -3.93
C LYS A 238 2.53 -20.45 -5.05
N ALA A 239 1.95 -20.09 -6.21
CA ALA A 239 2.72 -19.44 -7.26
C ALA A 239 3.23 -18.12 -6.68
N ARG A 240 4.52 -18.06 -6.43
CA ARG A 240 5.22 -16.85 -6.09
C ARG A 240 5.16 -15.98 -7.34
N ALA A 241 4.70 -14.73 -7.19
CA ALA A 241 4.74 -13.79 -8.29
C ALA A 241 6.20 -13.65 -8.75
N ASP A 242 6.48 -14.00 -10.01
CA ASP A 242 7.82 -13.91 -10.60
C ASP A 242 8.06 -12.53 -11.20
N ILE A 243 7.64 -11.50 -10.46
CA ILE A 243 7.86 -10.10 -10.82
C ILE A 243 8.76 -9.41 -9.81
N SER A 244 9.62 -8.54 -10.32
CA SER A 244 10.41 -7.60 -9.54
C SER A 244 9.78 -6.21 -9.64
N ILE A 245 9.42 -5.63 -8.51
CA ILE A 245 8.67 -4.38 -8.42
C ILE A 245 9.60 -3.21 -8.15
N TYR A 246 9.48 -2.18 -8.96
CA TYR A 246 10.20 -0.92 -8.85
C TYR A 246 9.20 0.23 -8.89
N GLY A 247 9.35 1.18 -7.98
CA GLY A 247 8.48 2.35 -7.94
C GLY A 247 9.20 3.59 -7.46
N GLN A 248 8.63 4.74 -7.82
CA GLN A 248 9.10 6.01 -7.31
C GLN A 248 7.91 6.90 -6.94
N GLU A 249 8.03 7.63 -5.83
CA GLU A 249 7.02 8.56 -5.34
C GLU A 249 7.69 9.82 -4.79
N SER A 250 7.23 10.98 -5.25
CA SER A 250 7.80 12.27 -4.89
C SER A 250 7.32 12.77 -3.52
N ASN A 251 6.09 12.46 -3.14
CA ASN A 251 5.53 12.85 -1.85
C ASN A 251 5.95 11.85 -0.77
N TYR A 252 6.69 12.33 0.23
CA TYR A 252 7.22 11.50 1.30
C TYR A 252 6.14 10.75 2.10
N THR A 253 5.00 11.41 2.38
CA THR A 253 3.92 10.76 3.12
C THR A 253 3.21 9.71 2.29
N THR A 254 3.03 9.94 1.00
CA THR A 254 2.49 8.96 0.05
C THR A 254 3.44 7.77 -0.16
N TRP A 255 4.75 8.03 -0.26
CA TRP A 255 5.76 6.97 -0.29
C TRP A 255 5.67 6.04 0.94
N ARG A 256 5.45 6.59 2.14
CA ARG A 256 5.22 5.79 3.36
C ARG A 256 3.97 4.92 3.23
N LEU A 257 2.86 5.48 2.71
CA LEU A 257 1.64 4.72 2.44
C LEU A 257 1.89 3.58 1.45
N ALA A 258 2.65 3.82 0.39
CA ALA A 258 3.05 2.81 -0.58
C ALA A 258 3.80 1.64 0.08
N LYS A 259 4.80 1.95 0.90
CA LYS A 259 5.59 0.94 1.63
C LYS A 259 4.72 0.13 2.60
N MET A 260 3.86 0.77 3.38
CA MET A 260 2.91 0.08 4.27
C MET A 260 1.92 -0.79 3.49
N ASN A 261 1.40 -0.29 2.37
CA ASN A 261 0.44 -1.02 1.53
C ASN A 261 1.02 -2.32 0.95
N LEU A 262 2.27 -2.29 0.49
CA LEU A 262 2.97 -3.48 0.01
C LEU A 262 3.28 -4.44 1.17
N ALA A 263 3.75 -3.92 2.31
CA ALA A 263 4.11 -4.71 3.49
C ALA A 263 2.92 -5.51 4.05
N ILE A 264 1.72 -4.91 4.15
CA ILE A 264 0.47 -5.61 4.56
C ILE A 264 0.18 -6.84 3.66
N ARG A 265 0.61 -6.81 2.42
CA ARG A 265 0.33 -7.89 1.46
C ARG A 265 1.50 -8.84 1.26
N GLY A 266 2.59 -8.65 2.00
CA GLY A 266 3.81 -9.43 1.86
C GLY A 266 4.41 -9.30 0.46
N ILE A 267 4.27 -8.11 -0.14
CA ILE A 267 4.81 -7.79 -1.46
C ILE A 267 6.14 -7.06 -1.26
N ASP A 268 7.22 -7.65 -1.76
CA ASP A 268 8.52 -6.98 -1.80
C ASP A 268 8.63 -6.06 -3.02
N GLY A 269 9.20 -4.87 -2.83
CA GLY A 269 9.35 -3.88 -3.88
C GLY A 269 10.35 -2.78 -3.54
N GLN A 270 11.11 -2.37 -4.55
CA GLN A 270 12.07 -1.28 -4.47
C GLN A 270 11.37 0.06 -4.74
N ILE A 271 10.71 0.59 -3.71
CA ILE A 271 10.00 1.87 -3.80
C ILE A 271 10.90 2.99 -3.25
N ALA A 272 11.32 3.87 -4.13
CA ALA A 272 12.19 4.99 -3.82
C ALA A 272 11.40 6.30 -3.62
N HIS A 273 11.91 7.16 -2.72
CA HIS A 273 11.40 8.52 -2.55
C HIS A 273 12.23 9.50 -3.39
N GLY A 274 11.57 10.34 -4.19
CA GLY A 274 12.20 11.39 -4.99
C GLY A 274 11.35 11.82 -6.17
N ASP A 275 11.64 13.03 -6.67
CA ASP A 275 11.06 13.56 -7.91
C ASP A 275 11.58 12.78 -9.12
N THR A 276 10.69 12.19 -9.88
CA THR A 276 11.03 11.31 -11.01
C THR A 276 11.77 12.04 -12.14
N PHE A 277 11.52 13.33 -12.34
CA PHE A 277 12.19 14.09 -13.37
C PHE A 277 13.58 14.58 -12.94
N HIS A 278 13.70 15.12 -11.72
CA HIS A 278 14.90 15.79 -11.22
C HIS A 278 15.80 14.89 -10.37
N ASN A 279 15.29 13.77 -9.89
CA ASN A 279 16.01 12.82 -9.06
C ASN A 279 15.51 11.39 -9.33
N ASP A 280 15.72 10.93 -10.56
CA ASP A 280 15.42 9.56 -10.96
C ASP A 280 16.23 8.58 -10.11
N ARG A 281 15.53 7.78 -9.32
CA ARG A 281 16.12 6.83 -8.38
C ARG A 281 16.37 5.44 -8.99
N HIS A 282 15.90 5.24 -10.23
CA HIS A 282 16.07 4.02 -11.00
C HIS A 282 16.67 4.28 -12.39
N PRO A 283 17.74 5.11 -12.54
CA PRO A 283 18.16 5.69 -13.82
C PRO A 283 18.57 4.66 -14.87
N ASP A 284 19.01 3.48 -14.46
CA ASP A 284 19.45 2.39 -15.34
C ASP A 284 18.40 1.29 -15.50
N LEU A 285 17.25 1.42 -14.84
CA LEU A 285 16.18 0.43 -14.93
C LEU A 285 15.61 0.39 -16.35
N LYS A 286 15.51 -0.84 -16.88
CA LYS A 286 14.75 -1.16 -18.08
C LYS A 286 13.69 -2.18 -17.68
N ALA A 287 12.44 -1.77 -17.70
CA ALA A 287 11.31 -2.55 -17.25
C ALA A 287 10.63 -3.32 -18.40
N ASP A 288 10.14 -4.50 -18.10
CA ASP A 288 9.35 -5.32 -19.03
C ASP A 288 7.92 -4.77 -19.13
N PHE A 289 7.40 -4.27 -18.01
CA PHE A 289 6.08 -3.66 -17.91
C PHE A 289 6.15 -2.34 -17.14
N ILE A 290 5.47 -1.32 -17.64
CA ILE A 290 5.26 -0.06 -16.91
C ILE A 290 3.76 0.20 -16.79
N LEU A 291 3.28 0.37 -15.56
CA LEU A 291 1.89 0.73 -15.26
C LEU A 291 1.90 2.03 -14.47
N ALA A 292 1.25 3.07 -14.97
CA ALA A 292 1.32 4.38 -14.34
C ALA A 292 0.02 5.18 -14.45
N ASN A 293 -0.23 6.02 -13.45
CA ASN A 293 -1.22 7.08 -13.50
C ASN A 293 -0.53 8.41 -13.14
N PRO A 294 0.21 9.02 -14.08
CA PRO A 294 0.96 10.24 -13.82
C PRO A 294 0.04 11.41 -13.45
N PRO A 295 0.52 12.39 -12.68
CA PRO A 295 -0.23 13.62 -12.44
C PRO A 295 -0.46 14.40 -13.73
N PHE A 296 -1.72 14.85 -13.95
CA PHE A 296 -2.12 15.47 -15.22
C PHE A 296 -1.85 16.97 -15.23
N ASN A 297 -1.41 17.47 -16.39
CA ASN A 297 -1.32 18.90 -16.70
C ASN A 297 -0.50 19.72 -15.69
N VAL A 298 0.58 19.15 -15.16
CA VAL A 298 1.48 19.86 -14.25
C VAL A 298 2.27 20.89 -15.05
N SER A 299 2.12 22.18 -14.67
CA SER A 299 2.79 23.31 -15.34
C SER A 299 4.18 23.57 -14.78
N ASP A 300 4.35 23.47 -13.46
CA ASP A 300 5.59 23.87 -12.77
C ASP A 300 6.47 22.66 -12.46
N TRP A 301 6.76 21.85 -13.47
CA TRP A 301 7.56 20.63 -13.32
C TRP A 301 9.09 20.86 -13.49
N GLY A 302 9.53 22.12 -13.68
CA GLY A 302 10.95 22.49 -13.81
C GLY A 302 11.60 22.05 -15.11
N GLY A 303 10.83 21.91 -16.20
CA GLY A 303 11.29 21.41 -17.50
C GLY A 303 12.42 22.24 -18.11
N GLU A 304 12.54 23.53 -17.79
CA GLU A 304 13.64 24.40 -18.25
C GLU A 304 15.01 23.91 -17.83
N ARG A 305 15.10 23.24 -16.68
CA ARG A 305 16.37 22.66 -16.16
C ARG A 305 16.74 21.34 -16.80
N LEU A 306 15.83 20.75 -17.55
CA LEU A 306 15.96 19.41 -18.14
C LEU A 306 15.99 19.43 -19.66
N ARG A 307 16.30 20.58 -20.32
CA ARG A 307 16.27 20.69 -21.78
C ARG A 307 17.20 19.69 -22.49
N ASP A 308 18.35 19.39 -21.90
CA ASP A 308 19.37 18.49 -22.46
C ASP A 308 19.28 17.07 -21.85
N ASP A 309 18.15 16.69 -21.25
CA ASP A 309 17.98 15.39 -20.63
C ASP A 309 17.96 14.27 -21.68
N LYS A 310 18.73 13.20 -21.42
CA LYS A 310 18.86 12.03 -22.30
C LYS A 310 17.54 11.30 -22.60
N ARG A 311 16.51 11.53 -21.79
CA ARG A 311 15.18 10.93 -21.96
C ARG A 311 14.39 11.54 -23.12
N TRP A 312 14.72 12.78 -23.54
CA TRP A 312 13.94 13.52 -24.54
C TRP A 312 14.30 13.16 -25.99
N LYS A 313 14.19 11.88 -26.32
CA LYS A 313 14.53 11.37 -27.66
C LYS A 313 13.59 11.84 -28.78
N TYR A 314 12.38 12.24 -28.42
CA TYR A 314 11.34 12.66 -29.37
C TYR A 314 11.08 14.17 -29.35
N GLY A 315 12.04 14.92 -28.84
CA GLY A 315 11.95 16.36 -28.68
C GLY A 315 11.74 16.78 -27.23
N VAL A 316 12.16 18.02 -26.91
CA VAL A 316 12.05 18.56 -25.55
C VAL A 316 10.55 18.76 -25.20
N PRO A 317 10.06 18.19 -24.08
CA PRO A 317 8.69 18.40 -23.67
C PRO A 317 8.38 19.87 -23.36
N PRO A 318 7.14 20.35 -23.55
CA PRO A 318 6.76 21.71 -23.20
C PRO A 318 7.02 22.03 -21.72
N ALA A 319 7.67 23.17 -21.45
CA ALA A 319 7.94 23.59 -20.05
C ALA A 319 6.65 23.81 -19.22
N GLY A 320 5.57 24.24 -19.88
CA GLY A 320 4.28 24.48 -19.22
C GLY A 320 3.37 23.27 -19.09
N ASN A 321 3.81 22.05 -19.47
CA ASN A 321 2.99 20.84 -19.34
C ASN A 321 3.84 19.56 -19.34
N ALA A 322 3.79 18.80 -18.27
CA ALA A 322 4.60 17.59 -18.07
C ALA A 322 4.04 16.33 -18.75
N ASN A 323 2.86 16.34 -19.37
CA ASN A 323 2.22 15.11 -19.86
C ASN A 323 3.14 14.31 -20.79
N PHE A 324 3.80 14.96 -21.77
CA PHE A 324 4.73 14.28 -22.67
C PHE A 324 6.13 14.04 -22.07
N ALA A 325 6.49 14.71 -20.99
CA ALA A 325 7.67 14.34 -20.22
C ALA A 325 7.48 12.98 -19.55
N TRP A 326 6.29 12.72 -19.00
CA TRP A 326 5.91 11.40 -18.48
C TRP A 326 5.96 10.32 -19.57
N VAL A 327 5.38 10.58 -20.73
CA VAL A 327 5.43 9.64 -21.86
C VAL A 327 6.86 9.27 -22.22
N GLN A 328 7.74 10.27 -22.39
CA GLN A 328 9.13 10.02 -22.76
C GLN A 328 9.93 9.34 -21.63
N HIS A 329 9.67 9.66 -20.37
CA HIS A 329 10.27 8.97 -19.24
C HIS A 329 9.87 7.47 -19.24
N ILE A 330 8.59 7.17 -19.45
CA ILE A 330 8.08 5.80 -19.56
C ILE A 330 8.77 5.06 -20.70
N VAL A 331 8.79 5.63 -21.90
CA VAL A 331 9.46 5.03 -23.07
C VAL A 331 10.96 4.82 -22.81
N HIS A 332 11.61 5.76 -22.13
CA HIS A 332 13.03 5.64 -21.78
C HIS A 332 13.30 4.42 -20.89
N HIS A 333 12.41 4.08 -20.00
CA HIS A 333 12.55 2.99 -19.04
C HIS A 333 12.04 1.62 -19.54
N LEU A 334 11.49 1.52 -20.74
CA LEU A 334 11.11 0.23 -21.34
C LEU A 334 12.31 -0.51 -21.92
N VAL A 335 12.30 -1.86 -21.82
CA VAL A 335 13.10 -2.72 -22.69
C VAL A 335 12.57 -2.66 -24.12
N PRO A 336 13.33 -3.07 -25.17
CA PRO A 336 12.88 -2.98 -26.56
C PRO A 336 11.53 -3.66 -26.85
N ALA A 337 11.22 -4.76 -26.16
CA ALA A 337 9.95 -5.50 -26.30
C ALA A 337 9.00 -5.25 -25.11
N GLY A 338 9.29 -4.26 -24.27
CA GLY A 338 8.48 -3.92 -23.11
C GLY A 338 7.16 -3.24 -23.49
N VAL A 339 6.19 -3.35 -22.60
CA VAL A 339 4.85 -2.78 -22.80
C VAL A 339 4.52 -1.83 -21.66
N ALA A 340 3.92 -0.68 -21.99
CA ALA A 340 3.45 0.29 -21.01
C ALA A 340 1.95 0.55 -21.16
N GLY A 341 1.24 0.56 -20.02
CA GLY A 341 -0.12 1.03 -19.89
C GLY A 341 -0.19 2.18 -18.89
N PHE A 342 -0.68 3.33 -19.31
CA PHE A 342 -0.77 4.49 -18.44
C PHE A 342 -1.95 5.38 -18.75
N VAL A 343 -2.39 6.15 -17.77
CA VAL A 343 -3.50 7.08 -17.91
C VAL A 343 -2.98 8.44 -18.35
N LEU A 344 -3.67 9.05 -19.31
CA LEU A 344 -3.39 10.42 -19.74
C LEU A 344 -4.61 11.32 -19.50
N ALA A 345 -4.36 12.62 -19.37
CA ALA A 345 -5.42 13.62 -19.35
C ALA A 345 -6.26 13.55 -20.61
N ASN A 346 -7.57 13.80 -20.48
CA ASN A 346 -8.46 13.92 -21.63
C ASN A 346 -7.92 15.02 -22.59
N GLY A 347 -7.89 14.71 -23.88
CA GLY A 347 -7.37 15.63 -24.90
C GLY A 347 -5.86 15.49 -25.17
N SER A 348 -5.08 14.73 -24.36
CA SER A 348 -3.65 14.54 -24.63
C SER A 348 -3.34 13.84 -25.97
N MET A 349 -4.33 13.14 -26.54
CA MET A 349 -4.23 12.43 -27.83
C MET A 349 -4.97 13.14 -28.96
N SER A 350 -5.61 14.29 -28.70
CA SER A 350 -6.28 15.10 -29.72
C SER A 350 -5.36 16.23 -30.16
N SER A 351 -5.13 16.36 -31.48
CA SER A 351 -4.54 17.56 -32.08
C SER A 351 -5.66 18.59 -32.24
N ASN A 352 -5.48 19.77 -31.73
CA ASN A 352 -6.24 20.94 -32.18
C ASN A 352 -5.60 21.51 -33.43
#